data_3e5bbf0b7a6afb1391add8837bb2e2d7
#
_entry.id   3e5bbf0b7a6afb1391add8837bb2e2d7
#
_cell.length_a   1.000
_cell.length_b   1.000
_cell.length_c   1.000
_cell.angle_alpha   90.00
_cell.angle_beta   90.00
_cell.angle_gamma   90.00
#
_symmetry.space_group_name_H-M   'P 1'
#
loop_
_entity.id
_entity.type
_entity.pdbx_description
1 polymer ?
#
loop_
_entity_poly.entity_id
_entity_poly.type
_entity_poly.pdbx_seq_one_letter_code
_entity_poly.pdbx_strand_id
1 'polypeptide(L)'
;MDTIVSGMRPTGGQLHLGHLHGALKNWVRLQDQYHCYFFAADWHVLTTDYASPQNIEQNTLKIAMDWLSVGLDPRRCVIFRQSRIKEHAELHLLLSMITPVPWLERNPTYKEQIRELVGRDLSTYGFLGYPVLQAADIVMYKANKVPVGLDQAPHVELTREIVRRFNQTYRPIFPEPEVLLTETQKLPGLDGRKMSKSYNNAVFLSDTPKEIDQKLSRMMTDPARVKRSDPGEPEKCPAFQLHKIYCTPEEIEYVSKGCRTAGIGCLECKKVMIKHVVEELAPIQQKRAALEKRPGEVEEVLAAGNRTAQQKASETMAEVRETLGL
;
A
#
# COMPACT_ATOMS: atom_id res chain seq x y z
N MET A 1 20.16 9.39 -10.32
CA MET A 1 19.26 8.31 -9.80
C MET A 1 17.86 8.85 -9.89
N ASP A 2 16.93 8.08 -10.48
CA ASP A 2 15.53 8.49 -10.60
C ASP A 2 14.87 8.63 -9.24
N THR A 3 13.88 9.51 -9.16
CA THR A 3 13.07 9.69 -7.96
C THR A 3 11.77 8.89 -8.05
N ILE A 4 11.42 8.19 -6.99
CA ILE A 4 10.12 7.53 -6.83
C ILE A 4 9.36 8.08 -5.63
N VAL A 5 8.05 8.10 -5.76
CA VAL A 5 7.12 8.48 -4.68
C VAL A 5 6.07 7.40 -4.51
N SER A 6 5.79 7.03 -3.27
CA SER A 6 4.69 6.11 -2.95
C SER A 6 4.10 6.42 -1.58
N GLY A 7 2.78 6.45 -1.50
CA GLY A 7 2.05 6.72 -0.28
C GLY A 7 1.23 5.52 0.20
N MET A 8 1.04 5.42 1.50
CA MET A 8 0.12 4.45 2.10
C MET A 8 -0.81 5.13 3.09
N ARG A 9 -2.11 4.86 2.96
CA ARG A 9 -3.12 5.41 3.86
C ARG A 9 -3.03 4.77 5.25
N PRO A 10 -2.93 5.55 6.33
CA PRO A 10 -2.85 5.03 7.70
C PRO A 10 -4.23 4.59 8.24
N THR A 11 -4.98 3.79 7.49
CA THR A 11 -6.28 3.27 7.90
C THR A 11 -6.11 2.09 8.85
N GLY A 12 -6.75 2.15 10.04
CA GLY A 12 -6.80 1.07 11.02
C GLY A 12 -5.47 0.67 11.66
N GLY A 13 -4.38 1.39 11.45
CA GLY A 13 -3.11 1.30 12.17
C GLY A 13 -2.37 -0.05 12.19
N GLN A 14 -2.80 -1.04 11.42
CA GLN A 14 -2.17 -2.36 11.32
C GLN A 14 -1.98 -2.73 9.85
N LEU A 15 -0.84 -3.27 9.51
CA LEU A 15 -0.57 -3.81 8.18
C LEU A 15 -0.69 -5.33 8.19
N HIS A 16 -1.07 -5.90 7.06
CA HIS A 16 -1.28 -7.35 6.90
C HIS A 16 -0.39 -7.91 5.78
N LEU A 17 -0.33 -9.23 5.62
CA LEU A 17 0.49 -9.90 4.62
C LEU A 17 0.30 -9.34 3.20
N GLY A 18 -0.91 -8.90 2.86
CA GLY A 18 -1.18 -8.24 1.57
C GLY A 18 -0.41 -6.93 1.38
N HIS A 19 -0.19 -6.14 2.45
CA HIS A 19 0.65 -4.95 2.38
C HIS A 19 2.15 -5.32 2.31
N LEU A 20 2.56 -6.36 3.07
CA LEU A 20 3.93 -6.84 3.06
C LEU A 20 4.38 -7.25 1.64
N HIS A 21 3.62 -8.14 1.01
CA HIS A 21 3.96 -8.67 -0.32
C HIS A 21 3.56 -7.74 -1.46
N GLY A 22 2.50 -6.95 -1.29
CA GLY A 22 2.01 -6.04 -2.33
C GLY A 22 2.78 -4.73 -2.45
N ALA A 23 3.38 -4.24 -1.36
CA ALA A 23 4.05 -2.95 -1.35
C ALA A 23 5.40 -2.97 -0.61
N LEU A 24 5.44 -3.38 0.66
CA LEU A 24 6.59 -3.12 1.52
C LEU A 24 7.87 -3.83 1.07
N LYS A 25 7.80 -5.09 0.65
CA LYS A 25 8.96 -5.81 0.09
C LYS A 25 9.53 -5.11 -1.14
N ASN A 26 8.67 -4.53 -1.97
CA ASN A 26 9.11 -3.74 -3.12
C ASN A 26 9.77 -2.43 -2.66
N TRP A 27 9.19 -1.73 -1.69
CA TRP A 27 9.77 -0.49 -1.15
C TRP A 27 11.17 -0.72 -0.57
N VAL A 28 11.35 -1.81 0.19
CA VAL A 28 12.66 -2.20 0.74
C VAL A 28 13.68 -2.44 -0.38
N ARG A 29 13.29 -3.07 -1.49
CA ARG A 29 14.18 -3.30 -2.63
C ARG A 29 14.48 -2.00 -3.39
N LEU A 30 13.46 -1.14 -3.57
CA LEU A 30 13.57 0.08 -4.36
C LEU A 30 14.43 1.15 -3.68
N GLN A 31 14.50 1.19 -2.34
CA GLN A 31 15.34 2.15 -1.61
C GLN A 31 16.84 2.06 -1.96
N ASP A 32 17.28 0.94 -2.56
CA ASP A 32 18.65 0.73 -3.00
C ASP A 32 18.93 1.21 -4.41
N GLN A 33 17.87 1.48 -5.18
CA GLN A 33 17.93 1.73 -6.62
C GLN A 33 17.47 3.15 -7.00
N TYR A 34 16.72 3.82 -6.12
CA TYR A 34 16.04 5.10 -6.40
C TYR A 34 16.18 6.07 -5.23
N HIS A 35 16.00 7.37 -5.50
CA HIS A 35 15.68 8.35 -4.46
C HIS A 35 14.21 8.17 -4.07
N CYS A 36 13.97 7.61 -2.90
CA CYS A 36 12.63 7.19 -2.48
C CYS A 36 12.01 8.16 -1.49
N TYR A 37 10.78 8.57 -1.78
CA TYR A 37 9.90 9.31 -0.89
C TYR A 37 8.69 8.44 -0.54
N PHE A 38 8.66 7.90 0.69
CA PHE A 38 7.57 7.08 1.20
C PHE A 38 6.80 7.85 2.28
N PHE A 39 5.48 7.95 2.13
CA PHE A 39 4.72 8.78 3.04
C PHE A 39 3.43 8.14 3.54
N ALA A 40 3.06 8.52 4.77
CA ALA A 40 1.73 8.26 5.31
C ALA A 40 0.75 9.28 4.70
N ALA A 41 -0.14 8.79 3.85
CA ALA A 41 -1.13 9.59 3.12
C ALA A 41 -2.35 9.86 4.01
N ASP A 42 -2.14 10.64 5.07
CA ASP A 42 -3.12 10.89 6.11
C ASP A 42 -4.28 11.80 5.67
N TRP A 43 -4.05 12.76 4.78
CA TRP A 43 -5.14 13.51 4.17
C TRP A 43 -6.01 12.65 3.25
N HIS A 44 -5.43 11.68 2.54
CA HIS A 44 -6.21 10.75 1.74
C HIS A 44 -7.16 9.87 2.59
N VAL A 45 -6.90 9.69 3.88
CA VAL A 45 -7.87 9.03 4.76
C VAL A 45 -9.16 9.81 4.83
N LEU A 46 -9.07 11.13 4.91
CA LEU A 46 -10.24 12.02 5.05
C LEU A 46 -11.13 12.04 3.81
N THR A 47 -10.65 11.63 2.66
CA THR A 47 -11.47 11.60 1.43
C THR A 47 -12.61 10.57 1.51
N THR A 48 -12.46 9.54 2.33
CA THR A 48 -13.47 8.48 2.53
C THR A 48 -13.94 8.34 3.97
N ASP A 49 -13.17 8.81 4.95
CA ASP A 49 -13.41 8.61 6.38
C ASP A 49 -13.57 9.96 7.13
N TYR A 50 -13.99 11.02 6.42
CA TYR A 50 -14.14 12.37 6.97
C TYR A 50 -15.12 12.46 8.15
N ALA A 51 -16.15 11.62 8.16
CA ALA A 51 -17.15 11.58 9.23
C ALA A 51 -16.64 11.00 10.56
N SER A 52 -15.53 10.24 10.53
CA SER A 52 -14.92 9.61 11.70
C SER A 52 -13.39 9.63 11.62
N PRO A 53 -12.75 10.80 11.69
CA PRO A 53 -11.30 10.94 11.48
C PRO A 53 -10.48 10.53 12.71
N GLN A 54 -10.88 9.44 13.39
CA GLN A 54 -10.26 9.04 14.64
C GLN A 54 -8.91 8.35 14.42
N ASN A 55 -7.98 8.60 15.34
CA ASN A 55 -6.71 7.89 15.46
C ASN A 55 -5.75 7.98 14.26
N ILE A 56 -5.93 8.94 13.33
CA ILE A 56 -5.06 9.07 12.15
C ILE A 56 -3.58 9.21 12.58
N GLU A 57 -3.30 10.02 13.61
CA GLU A 57 -1.94 10.21 14.11
C GLU A 57 -1.33 8.92 14.68
N GLN A 58 -2.06 8.25 15.55
CA GLN A 58 -1.63 6.97 16.10
C GLN A 58 -1.47 5.89 15.03
N ASN A 59 -2.39 5.85 14.06
CA ASN A 59 -2.31 4.93 12.94
C ASN A 59 -1.09 5.22 12.06
N THR A 60 -0.75 6.50 11.87
CA THR A 60 0.47 6.90 11.15
C THR A 60 1.72 6.38 11.85
N LEU A 61 1.83 6.54 13.16
CA LEU A 61 2.96 6.00 13.94
C LEU A 61 3.05 4.48 13.83
N LYS A 62 1.92 3.78 13.93
CA LYS A 62 1.87 2.32 13.83
C LYS A 62 2.32 1.79 12.47
N ILE A 63 1.84 2.40 11.36
CA ILE A 63 2.30 1.97 10.03
C ILE A 63 3.75 2.33 9.75
N ALA A 64 4.24 3.48 10.23
CA ALA A 64 5.65 3.83 10.13
C ALA A 64 6.53 2.85 10.92
N MET A 65 6.08 2.41 12.08
CA MET A 65 6.75 1.36 12.87
C MET A 65 6.80 0.04 12.09
N ASP A 66 5.71 -0.35 11.42
CA ASP A 66 5.68 -1.54 10.56
C ASP A 66 6.67 -1.39 9.39
N TRP A 67 6.76 -0.23 8.75
CA TRP A 67 7.70 0.05 7.65
C TRP A 67 9.16 -0.13 8.07
N LEU A 68 9.54 0.47 9.20
CA LEU A 68 10.88 0.31 9.76
C LEU A 68 11.18 -1.14 10.15
N SER A 69 10.18 -1.84 10.68
CA SER A 69 10.30 -3.24 11.09
C SER A 69 10.52 -4.17 9.91
N VAL A 70 9.89 -3.90 8.77
CA VAL A 70 10.07 -4.67 7.52
C VAL A 70 11.45 -4.41 6.90
N GLY A 71 12.07 -3.27 7.18
CA GLY A 71 13.44 -2.98 6.73
C GLY A 71 13.60 -1.70 5.90
N LEU A 72 12.62 -0.78 5.91
CA LEU A 72 12.88 0.56 5.40
C LEU A 72 13.91 1.26 6.28
N ASP A 73 14.96 1.79 5.65
CA ASP A 73 16.05 2.50 6.32
C ASP A 73 15.95 4.01 6.06
N PRO A 74 15.70 4.83 7.11
CA PRO A 74 15.57 6.27 6.97
C PRO A 74 16.84 6.99 6.50
N ARG A 75 17.99 6.29 6.45
CA ARG A 75 19.23 6.80 5.84
C ARG A 75 19.26 6.63 4.32
N ARG A 76 18.38 5.79 3.76
CA ARG A 76 18.33 5.41 2.34
C ARG A 76 17.08 5.92 1.64
N CYS A 77 16.04 6.22 2.40
CA CYS A 77 14.78 6.76 1.87
C CYS A 77 14.19 7.82 2.82
N VAL A 78 13.39 8.70 2.28
CA VAL A 78 12.66 9.72 3.04
C VAL A 78 11.33 9.13 3.48
N ILE A 79 11.11 9.04 4.80
CA ILE A 79 9.87 8.54 5.39
C ILE A 79 9.17 9.71 6.10
N PHE A 80 7.99 10.12 5.63
CA PHE A 80 7.35 11.32 6.13
C PHE A 80 5.82 11.21 6.20
N ARG A 81 5.19 12.25 6.74
CA ARG A 81 3.74 12.38 6.86
C ARG A 81 3.24 13.47 5.93
N GLN A 82 2.30 13.16 5.03
CA GLN A 82 1.76 14.08 4.02
C GLN A 82 1.28 15.40 4.62
N SER A 83 0.48 15.36 5.67
CA SER A 83 -0.11 16.57 6.29
C SER A 83 0.90 17.51 6.94
N ARG A 84 2.15 17.09 7.13
CA ARG A 84 3.21 17.96 7.65
C ARG A 84 3.81 18.85 6.57
N ILE A 85 3.58 18.55 5.31
CA ILE A 85 4.05 19.29 4.14
C ILE A 85 2.85 20.00 3.51
N LYS A 86 2.62 21.25 3.88
CA LYS A 86 1.41 22.01 3.47
C LYS A 86 1.36 22.30 1.98
N GLU A 87 2.50 22.30 1.33
CA GLU A 87 2.66 22.51 -0.10
C GLU A 87 1.88 21.50 -0.95
N HIS A 88 1.64 20.29 -0.45
CA HIS A 88 0.74 19.34 -1.11
C HIS A 88 -0.67 19.89 -1.32
N ALA A 89 -1.21 20.61 -0.31
CA ALA A 89 -2.52 21.22 -0.41
C ALA A 89 -2.51 22.44 -1.35
N GLU A 90 -1.46 23.25 -1.32
CA GLU A 90 -1.29 24.37 -2.23
C GLU A 90 -1.19 23.89 -3.69
N LEU A 91 -0.32 22.91 -3.94
CA LEU A 91 -0.17 22.35 -5.29
C LEU A 91 -1.46 21.68 -5.77
N HIS A 92 -2.15 20.92 -4.89
CA HIS A 92 -3.46 20.37 -5.21
C HIS A 92 -4.44 21.44 -5.66
N LEU A 93 -4.53 22.56 -4.93
CA LEU A 93 -5.38 23.69 -5.30
C LEU A 93 -5.03 24.20 -6.70
N LEU A 94 -3.76 24.48 -6.96
CA LEU A 94 -3.30 25.01 -8.25
C LEU A 94 -3.55 24.04 -9.42
N LEU A 95 -3.28 22.76 -9.23
CA LEU A 95 -3.56 21.71 -10.23
C LEU A 95 -5.07 21.53 -10.46
N SER A 96 -5.90 21.74 -9.44
CA SER A 96 -7.36 21.62 -9.56
C SER A 96 -7.94 22.68 -10.50
N MET A 97 -7.31 23.87 -10.63
CA MET A 97 -7.74 24.93 -11.53
C MET A 97 -7.62 24.58 -13.01
N ILE A 98 -6.76 23.63 -13.34
CA ILE A 98 -6.52 23.21 -14.72
C ILE A 98 -7.03 21.80 -15.02
N THR A 99 -7.56 21.07 -14.03
CA THR A 99 -8.02 19.68 -14.21
C THR A 99 -9.49 19.63 -14.56
N PRO A 100 -9.87 19.17 -15.77
CA PRO A 100 -11.27 19.06 -16.15
C PRO A 100 -12.00 18.00 -15.32
N VAL A 101 -13.18 18.32 -14.78
CA VAL A 101 -14.03 17.40 -14.01
C VAL A 101 -14.31 16.09 -14.75
N PRO A 102 -14.60 16.06 -16.08
CA PRO A 102 -14.80 14.80 -16.79
C PRO A 102 -13.61 13.84 -16.78
N TRP A 103 -12.37 14.32 -16.56
CA TRP A 103 -11.22 13.45 -16.42
C TRP A 103 -11.28 12.63 -15.13
N LEU A 104 -11.75 13.25 -14.04
CA LEU A 104 -11.91 12.62 -12.74
C LEU A 104 -13.06 11.59 -12.77
N GLU A 105 -14.20 11.99 -13.31
CA GLU A 105 -15.39 11.13 -13.41
C GLU A 105 -15.19 9.91 -14.31
N ARG A 106 -14.34 10.00 -15.34
CA ARG A 106 -14.03 8.88 -16.23
C ARG A 106 -13.02 7.89 -15.65
N ASN A 107 -12.28 8.27 -14.59
CA ASN A 107 -11.25 7.42 -14.01
C ASN A 107 -11.85 6.07 -13.54
N PRO A 108 -11.33 4.93 -14.02
CA PRO A 108 -11.88 3.61 -13.68
C PRO A 108 -11.84 3.32 -12.18
N THR A 109 -10.74 3.68 -11.51
CA THR A 109 -10.55 3.44 -10.07
C THR A 109 -11.53 4.28 -9.23
N TYR A 110 -11.84 5.52 -9.66
CA TYR A 110 -12.87 6.34 -9.03
C TYR A 110 -14.24 5.66 -9.08
N LYS A 111 -14.62 5.13 -10.26
CA LYS A 111 -15.90 4.42 -10.45
C LYS A 111 -15.96 3.12 -9.64
N GLU A 112 -14.87 2.39 -9.56
CA GLU A 112 -14.76 1.15 -8.78
C GLU A 112 -14.95 1.44 -7.30
N GLN A 113 -14.28 2.45 -6.76
CA GLN A 113 -14.41 2.83 -5.35
C GLN A 113 -15.81 3.25 -4.96
N ILE A 114 -16.54 3.97 -5.82
CA ILE A 114 -17.95 4.30 -5.58
C ILE A 114 -18.80 3.04 -5.42
N ARG A 115 -18.51 1.98 -6.17
CA ARG A 115 -19.25 0.72 -6.09
C ARG A 115 -18.86 -0.13 -4.87
N GLU A 116 -17.60 -0.10 -4.48
CA GLU A 116 -17.07 -0.95 -3.41
C GLU A 116 -17.30 -0.38 -2.01
N LEU A 117 -17.26 0.94 -1.86
CA LEU A 117 -17.38 1.61 -0.57
C LEU A 117 -18.85 1.90 -0.20
N VAL A 118 -19.65 0.83 -0.16
CA VAL A 118 -21.08 0.90 0.21
C VAL A 118 -21.24 1.43 1.65
N GLY A 119 -22.19 2.33 1.86
CA GLY A 119 -22.51 2.89 3.19
C GLY A 119 -21.69 4.13 3.55
N ARG A 120 -20.87 4.64 2.64
CA ARG A 120 -20.16 5.93 2.78
C ARG A 120 -20.76 6.98 1.84
N ASP A 121 -20.88 8.21 2.31
CA ASP A 121 -21.21 9.33 1.42
C ASP A 121 -19.91 9.76 0.70
N LEU A 122 -19.82 9.43 -0.57
CA LEU A 122 -18.69 9.74 -1.46
C LEU A 122 -19.03 10.89 -2.44
N SER A 123 -20.15 11.60 -2.23
CA SER A 123 -20.59 12.72 -3.09
C SER A 123 -19.85 14.03 -2.81
N THR A 124 -18.76 13.98 -2.05
CA THR A 124 -17.99 15.16 -1.65
C THR A 124 -16.98 15.57 -2.71
N TYR A 125 -16.68 16.88 -2.78
CA TYR A 125 -15.57 17.40 -3.60
C TYR A 125 -14.23 16.73 -3.25
N GLY A 126 -13.96 16.48 -1.96
CA GLY A 126 -12.73 15.83 -1.51
C GLY A 126 -12.57 14.44 -2.10
N PHE A 127 -13.66 13.66 -2.23
CA PHE A 127 -13.60 12.36 -2.88
C PHE A 127 -13.48 12.46 -4.41
N LEU A 128 -14.16 13.38 -5.05
CA LEU A 128 -13.98 13.63 -6.50
C LEU A 128 -12.55 14.10 -6.80
N GLY A 129 -11.99 14.96 -5.95
CA GLY A 129 -10.71 15.61 -6.14
C GLY A 129 -9.48 14.82 -5.67
N TYR A 130 -9.65 13.66 -4.99
CA TYR A 130 -8.50 12.93 -4.45
C TYR A 130 -7.45 12.52 -5.52
N PRO A 131 -7.81 12.23 -6.78
CA PRO A 131 -6.79 11.92 -7.78
C PRO A 131 -5.89 13.12 -8.12
N VAL A 132 -6.40 14.35 -7.98
CA VAL A 132 -5.59 15.58 -8.14
C VAL A 132 -4.65 15.77 -6.95
N LEU A 133 -5.09 15.42 -5.74
CA LEU A 133 -4.21 15.41 -4.56
C LEU A 133 -3.09 14.37 -4.74
N GLN A 134 -3.42 13.19 -5.26
CA GLN A 134 -2.41 12.17 -5.58
C GLN A 134 -1.44 12.65 -6.67
N ALA A 135 -1.92 13.37 -7.68
CA ALA A 135 -1.05 13.99 -8.67
C ALA A 135 -0.11 15.01 -8.02
N ALA A 136 -0.61 15.87 -7.11
CA ALA A 136 0.21 16.80 -6.35
C ALA A 136 1.27 16.08 -5.51
N ASP A 137 0.92 14.98 -4.83
CA ASP A 137 1.87 14.16 -4.06
C ASP A 137 3.03 13.65 -4.92
N ILE A 138 2.72 13.20 -6.14
CA ILE A 138 3.70 12.63 -7.07
C ILE A 138 4.63 13.73 -7.62
N VAL A 139 4.06 14.81 -8.14
CA VAL A 139 4.86 15.83 -8.83
C VAL A 139 5.58 16.78 -7.89
N MET A 140 5.16 16.87 -6.63
CA MET A 140 5.83 17.64 -5.58
C MET A 140 7.32 17.32 -5.47
N TYR A 141 7.66 16.05 -5.58
CA TYR A 141 9.03 15.54 -5.49
C TYR A 141 9.67 15.30 -6.87
N LYS A 142 9.03 15.77 -7.94
CA LYS A 142 9.45 15.56 -9.34
C LYS A 142 9.72 14.08 -9.63
N ALA A 143 8.81 13.20 -9.19
CA ALA A 143 8.96 11.77 -9.36
C ALA A 143 9.01 11.38 -10.84
N ASN A 144 10.02 10.59 -11.20
CA ASN A 144 10.15 10.01 -12.54
C ASN A 144 9.32 8.74 -12.66
N LYS A 145 9.18 7.99 -11.57
CA LYS A 145 8.45 6.71 -11.54
C LYS A 145 7.60 6.59 -10.28
N VAL A 146 6.48 5.88 -10.43
CA VAL A 146 5.56 5.62 -9.32
C VAL A 146 5.34 4.11 -9.21
N PRO A 147 5.82 3.47 -8.13
CA PRO A 147 5.63 2.04 -7.92
C PRO A 147 4.18 1.76 -7.50
N VAL A 148 3.43 1.13 -8.36
CA VAL A 148 2.01 0.83 -8.17
C VAL A 148 1.62 -0.55 -8.69
N GLY A 149 0.54 -1.10 -8.13
CA GLY A 149 -0.18 -2.20 -8.74
C GLY A 149 -0.95 -1.75 -9.99
N LEU A 150 -1.32 -2.71 -10.81
CA LEU A 150 -2.03 -2.46 -12.08
C LEU A 150 -3.34 -1.68 -11.88
N ASP A 151 -4.02 -1.89 -10.75
CA ASP A 151 -5.26 -1.19 -10.38
C ASP A 151 -5.07 0.31 -10.11
N GLN A 152 -3.85 0.75 -9.79
CA GLN A 152 -3.51 2.16 -9.56
C GLN A 152 -2.89 2.85 -10.78
N ALA A 153 -2.56 2.12 -11.83
CA ALA A 153 -2.01 2.69 -13.07
C ALA A 153 -2.88 3.82 -13.66
N PRO A 154 -4.24 3.75 -13.63
CA PRO A 154 -5.08 4.84 -14.13
C PRO A 154 -4.89 6.18 -13.40
N HIS A 155 -4.48 6.18 -12.12
CA HIS A 155 -4.18 7.42 -11.40
C HIS A 155 -2.85 8.03 -11.84
N VAL A 156 -1.85 7.21 -12.15
CA VAL A 156 -0.57 7.69 -12.68
C VAL A 156 -0.76 8.27 -14.07
N GLU A 157 -1.57 7.62 -14.93
CA GLU A 157 -1.91 8.17 -16.25
C GLU A 157 -2.66 9.51 -16.16
N LEU A 158 -3.61 9.64 -15.22
CA LEU A 158 -4.27 10.92 -14.96
C LEU A 158 -3.26 11.98 -14.50
N THR A 159 -2.31 11.61 -13.63
CA THR A 159 -1.22 12.52 -13.22
C THR A 159 -0.41 13.00 -14.43
N ARG A 160 -0.09 12.11 -15.37
CA ARG A 160 0.63 12.46 -16.62
C ARG A 160 -0.17 13.45 -17.48
N GLU A 161 -1.47 13.24 -17.61
CA GLU A 161 -2.36 14.17 -18.33
C GLU A 161 -2.37 15.56 -17.68
N ILE A 162 -2.45 15.62 -16.33
CA ILE A 162 -2.40 16.89 -15.57
C ILE A 162 -1.05 17.57 -15.77
N VAL A 163 0.06 16.82 -15.69
CA VAL A 163 1.42 17.31 -15.92
C VAL A 163 1.58 17.88 -17.32
N ARG A 164 1.16 17.16 -18.35
CA ARG A 164 1.21 17.64 -19.75
C ARG A 164 0.45 18.95 -19.91
N ARG A 165 -0.76 19.02 -19.34
CA ARG A 165 -1.58 20.23 -19.40
C ARG A 165 -0.90 21.39 -18.69
N PHE A 166 -0.33 21.18 -17.49
CA PHE A 166 0.42 22.21 -16.78
C PHE A 166 1.61 22.71 -17.62
N ASN A 167 2.45 21.80 -18.07
CA ASN A 167 3.66 22.08 -18.84
C ASN A 167 3.37 22.80 -20.16
N GLN A 168 2.27 22.45 -20.84
CA GLN A 168 1.83 23.10 -22.07
C GLN A 168 1.19 24.48 -21.85
N THR A 169 0.46 24.64 -20.73
CA THR A 169 -0.24 25.90 -20.43
C THR A 169 0.70 26.97 -19.92
N TYR A 170 1.71 26.56 -19.15
CA TYR A 170 2.63 27.50 -18.49
C TYR A 170 4.08 27.26 -18.94
N ARG A 171 4.85 26.48 -18.17
CA ARG A 171 6.26 26.15 -18.43
C ARG A 171 6.54 24.69 -18.08
N PRO A 172 7.41 23.98 -18.82
CA PRO A 172 7.72 22.56 -18.58
C PRO A 172 8.63 22.40 -17.35
N ILE A 173 8.04 22.33 -16.15
CA ILE A 173 8.76 22.17 -14.88
C ILE A 173 8.59 20.78 -14.24
N PHE A 174 7.54 20.04 -14.62
CA PHE A 174 7.28 18.72 -14.07
C PHE A 174 7.70 17.61 -15.04
N PRO A 175 8.44 16.59 -14.59
CA PRO A 175 8.61 15.37 -15.37
C PRO A 175 7.27 14.63 -15.48
N GLU A 176 7.05 13.93 -16.60
CA GLU A 176 5.92 13.01 -16.73
C GLU A 176 6.26 11.71 -15.97
N PRO A 177 5.54 11.36 -14.92
CA PRO A 177 5.86 10.14 -14.16
C PRO A 177 5.50 8.88 -14.94
N GLU A 178 6.35 7.86 -14.87
CA GLU A 178 6.10 6.55 -15.45
C GLU A 178 5.57 5.57 -14.38
N VAL A 179 4.69 4.68 -14.80
CA VAL A 179 4.26 3.55 -13.97
C VAL A 179 5.42 2.57 -13.81
N LEU A 180 5.84 2.34 -12.56
CA LEU A 180 6.70 1.23 -12.22
C LEU A 180 5.83 0.10 -11.71
N LEU A 181 5.45 -0.82 -12.62
CA LEU A 181 4.63 -1.97 -12.23
C LEU A 181 5.38 -2.81 -11.19
N THR A 182 4.78 -2.96 -10.04
CA THR A 182 5.23 -3.89 -9.03
C THR A 182 4.45 -5.19 -9.18
N GLU A 183 5.12 -6.32 -9.02
CA GLU A 183 4.45 -7.62 -8.92
C GLU A 183 3.62 -7.63 -7.63
N THR A 184 2.45 -7.01 -7.67
CA THR A 184 1.50 -7.06 -6.57
C THR A 184 0.78 -8.39 -6.58
N GLN A 185 1.28 -9.33 -5.82
CA GLN A 185 0.52 -10.55 -5.57
C GLN A 185 -0.69 -10.19 -4.72
N LYS A 186 -1.89 -10.31 -5.30
CA LYS A 186 -3.13 -10.19 -4.55
C LYS A 186 -3.26 -11.40 -3.65
N LEU A 187 -2.97 -11.25 -2.36
CA LEU A 187 -3.10 -12.35 -1.41
C LEU A 187 -4.58 -12.59 -1.08
N PRO A 188 -5.03 -13.85 -1.11
CA PRO A 188 -6.34 -14.19 -0.59
C PRO A 188 -6.38 -14.02 0.93
N GLY A 189 -7.49 -13.51 1.44
CA GLY A 189 -7.81 -13.50 2.85
C GLY A 189 -8.32 -14.86 3.35
N LEU A 190 -8.65 -14.93 4.62
CA LEU A 190 -9.10 -16.15 5.29
C LEU A 190 -10.37 -16.76 4.68
N ASP A 191 -11.20 -15.94 4.03
CA ASP A 191 -12.45 -16.29 3.37
C ASP A 191 -12.32 -16.49 1.85
N GLY A 192 -11.11 -16.46 1.32
CA GLY A 192 -10.80 -16.60 -0.11
C GLY A 192 -10.93 -15.33 -0.95
N ARG A 193 -11.60 -14.28 -0.44
CA ARG A 193 -11.60 -12.95 -1.09
C ARG A 193 -10.24 -12.28 -0.92
N LYS A 194 -10.01 -11.16 -1.61
CA LYS A 194 -8.82 -10.32 -1.40
C LYS A 194 -8.65 -10.01 0.09
N MET A 195 -7.43 -10.21 0.62
CA MET A 195 -7.12 -9.88 2.00
C MET A 195 -7.33 -8.39 2.28
N SER A 196 -8.18 -8.10 3.25
CA SER A 196 -8.56 -6.72 3.61
C SER A 196 -9.00 -6.63 5.06
N LYS A 197 -8.67 -5.51 5.71
CA LYS A 197 -9.16 -5.18 7.05
C LYS A 197 -10.69 -5.10 7.10
N SER A 198 -11.29 -4.49 6.08
CA SER A 198 -12.74 -4.29 5.99
C SER A 198 -13.54 -5.59 5.94
N TYR A 199 -12.93 -6.67 5.48
CA TYR A 199 -13.56 -7.99 5.43
C TYR A 199 -13.25 -8.86 6.65
N ASN A 200 -12.46 -8.33 7.60
CA ASN A 200 -12.00 -9.09 8.79
C ASN A 200 -11.39 -10.47 8.42
N ASN A 201 -10.69 -10.52 7.29
CA ASN A 201 -10.12 -11.75 6.72
C ASN A 201 -8.59 -11.71 6.64
N ALA A 202 -7.94 -10.82 7.40
CA ALA A 202 -6.52 -10.54 7.28
C ALA A 202 -5.68 -11.20 8.38
N VAL A 203 -4.46 -11.60 7.99
CA VAL A 203 -3.36 -11.93 8.91
C VAL A 203 -2.47 -10.70 9.00
N PHE A 204 -2.35 -10.13 10.21
CA PHE A 204 -1.59 -8.92 10.47
C PHE A 204 -0.12 -9.21 10.75
N LEU A 205 0.74 -8.26 10.46
CA LEU A 205 2.17 -8.37 10.78
C LEU A 205 2.43 -8.44 12.29
N SER A 206 1.50 -7.90 13.08
CA SER A 206 1.52 -7.92 14.55
C SER A 206 0.87 -9.15 15.18
N ASP A 207 0.26 -10.04 14.40
CA ASP A 207 -0.37 -11.26 14.95
C ASP A 207 0.72 -12.17 15.54
N THR A 208 0.49 -12.65 16.76
CA THR A 208 1.39 -13.63 17.39
C THR A 208 1.45 -14.95 16.59
N PRO A 209 2.50 -15.77 16.72
CA PRO A 209 2.56 -17.07 16.07
C PRO A 209 1.33 -17.95 16.32
N LYS A 210 0.76 -17.87 17.53
CA LYS A 210 -0.48 -18.57 17.89
C LYS A 210 -1.69 -18.05 17.13
N GLU A 211 -1.82 -16.72 17.00
CA GLU A 211 -2.92 -16.10 16.24
C GLU A 211 -2.80 -16.40 14.74
N ILE A 212 -1.58 -16.35 14.19
CA ILE A 212 -1.30 -16.75 12.81
C ILE A 212 -1.74 -18.19 12.56
N ASP A 213 -1.34 -19.10 13.43
CA ASP A 213 -1.73 -20.51 13.34
C ASP A 213 -3.26 -20.68 13.42
N GLN A 214 -3.91 -20.03 14.36
CA GLN A 214 -5.37 -20.09 14.52
C GLN A 214 -6.12 -19.54 13.30
N LYS A 215 -5.68 -18.41 12.77
CA LYS A 215 -6.30 -17.76 11.60
C LYS A 215 -6.11 -18.62 10.36
N LEU A 216 -4.88 -18.99 10.03
CA LEU A 216 -4.58 -19.76 8.82
C LEU A 216 -5.11 -21.19 8.86
N SER A 217 -5.15 -21.82 10.03
CA SER A 217 -5.78 -23.15 10.20
C SER A 217 -7.26 -23.13 9.84
N ARG A 218 -7.97 -22.00 10.07
CA ARG A 218 -9.38 -21.80 9.73
C ARG A 218 -9.61 -21.23 8.34
N MET A 219 -8.54 -20.87 7.62
CA MET A 219 -8.64 -20.31 6.28
C MET A 219 -9.43 -21.25 5.36
N MET A 220 -10.25 -20.65 4.50
CA MET A 220 -11.02 -21.37 3.47
C MET A 220 -10.10 -22.21 2.58
N THR A 221 -10.54 -23.39 2.25
CA THR A 221 -9.89 -24.32 1.31
C THR A 221 -10.78 -24.53 0.09
N ASP A 222 -10.46 -25.50 -0.75
CA ASP A 222 -11.32 -25.89 -1.88
C ASP A 222 -12.73 -26.24 -1.39
N PRO A 223 -13.79 -25.51 -1.79
CA PRO A 223 -15.15 -25.78 -1.34
C PRO A 223 -15.69 -27.15 -1.79
N ALA A 224 -15.15 -27.71 -2.86
CA ALA A 224 -15.56 -29.02 -3.38
C ALA A 224 -15.05 -30.17 -2.49
N ARG A 225 -13.99 -29.93 -1.70
CA ARG A 225 -13.41 -30.91 -0.80
C ARG A 225 -14.07 -30.88 0.58
N VAL A 226 -15.14 -31.66 0.75
CA VAL A 226 -15.94 -31.67 1.99
C VAL A 226 -15.36 -32.66 3.03
N LYS A 227 -14.96 -33.84 2.58
CA LYS A 227 -14.38 -34.89 3.46
C LYS A 227 -12.87 -34.99 3.25
N ARG A 228 -12.15 -35.48 4.25
CA ARG A 228 -10.71 -35.74 4.14
C ARG A 228 -10.37 -36.71 3.00
N SER A 229 -11.26 -37.68 2.74
CA SER A 229 -11.14 -38.68 1.68
C SER A 229 -11.41 -38.13 0.27
N ASP A 230 -11.95 -36.93 0.16
CA ASP A 230 -12.25 -36.34 -1.15
C ASP A 230 -10.97 -35.79 -1.76
N PRO A 231 -10.69 -36.06 -3.04
CA PRO A 231 -9.64 -35.36 -3.75
C PRO A 231 -10.00 -33.86 -3.89
N GLY A 232 -8.99 -32.99 -3.82
CA GLY A 232 -9.17 -31.56 -3.98
C GLY A 232 -8.49 -31.02 -5.24
N GLU A 233 -8.82 -29.77 -5.58
CA GLU A 233 -8.19 -29.02 -6.66
C GLU A 233 -7.37 -27.85 -6.08
N PRO A 234 -6.02 -27.99 -5.98
CA PRO A 234 -5.17 -26.94 -5.41
C PRO A 234 -5.40 -25.56 -6.03
N GLU A 235 -5.64 -25.48 -7.34
CA GLU A 235 -5.84 -24.22 -8.06
C GLU A 235 -7.10 -23.46 -7.62
N LYS A 236 -8.11 -24.17 -7.14
CA LYS A 236 -9.35 -23.60 -6.59
C LYS A 236 -9.26 -23.30 -5.09
N CYS A 237 -8.17 -23.70 -4.44
CA CYS A 237 -7.98 -23.57 -3.00
C CYS A 237 -7.30 -22.24 -2.68
N PRO A 238 -7.95 -21.29 -1.95
CA PRO A 238 -7.32 -20.04 -1.55
C PRO A 238 -6.04 -20.24 -0.73
N ALA A 239 -5.99 -21.25 0.16
CA ALA A 239 -4.80 -21.56 0.94
C ALA A 239 -3.62 -21.98 0.04
N PHE A 240 -3.88 -22.63 -1.10
CA PHE A 240 -2.81 -23.02 -2.03
C PHE A 240 -2.13 -21.81 -2.70
N GLN A 241 -2.84 -20.70 -2.86
CA GLN A 241 -2.22 -19.47 -3.36
C GLN A 241 -1.17 -18.93 -2.37
N LEU A 242 -1.37 -19.11 -1.06
CA LEU A 242 -0.35 -18.77 -0.07
C LEU A 242 0.82 -19.76 -0.09
N HIS A 243 0.59 -21.05 -0.35
CA HIS A 243 1.70 -22.00 -0.54
C HIS A 243 2.63 -21.56 -1.67
N LYS A 244 2.09 -21.05 -2.78
CA LYS A 244 2.91 -20.56 -3.91
C LYS A 244 3.83 -19.39 -3.55
N ILE A 245 3.50 -18.65 -2.48
CA ILE A 245 4.26 -17.49 -2.02
C ILE A 245 5.30 -17.89 -0.98
N TYR A 246 4.96 -18.85 -0.12
CA TYR A 246 5.71 -19.13 1.10
C TYR A 246 6.52 -20.43 1.05
N CYS A 247 6.07 -21.41 0.30
CA CYS A 247 6.66 -22.76 0.32
C CYS A 247 7.69 -22.96 -0.78
N THR A 248 8.58 -23.92 -0.59
CA THR A 248 9.54 -24.34 -1.61
C THR A 248 8.82 -25.09 -2.75
N PRO A 249 9.43 -25.20 -3.93
CA PRO A 249 8.84 -25.97 -5.04
C PRO A 249 8.51 -27.42 -4.67
N GLU A 250 9.35 -28.07 -3.87
CA GLU A 250 9.17 -29.45 -3.40
C GLU A 250 7.98 -29.56 -2.45
N GLU A 251 7.81 -28.59 -1.53
CA GLU A 251 6.66 -28.52 -0.64
C GLU A 251 5.37 -28.25 -1.41
N ILE A 252 5.40 -27.38 -2.42
CA ILE A 252 4.25 -27.09 -3.29
C ILE A 252 3.84 -28.36 -4.04
N GLU A 253 4.79 -29.11 -4.59
CA GLU A 253 4.52 -30.39 -5.25
C GLU A 253 3.93 -31.41 -4.27
N TYR A 254 4.53 -31.55 -3.09
CA TYR A 254 4.06 -32.45 -2.03
C TYR A 254 2.60 -32.18 -1.65
N VAL A 255 2.26 -30.92 -1.31
CA VAL A 255 0.90 -30.57 -0.91
C VAL A 255 -0.09 -30.66 -2.08
N SER A 256 0.34 -30.32 -3.31
CA SER A 256 -0.48 -30.43 -4.50
C SER A 256 -0.84 -31.90 -4.82
N LYS A 257 0.15 -32.79 -4.84
CA LYS A 257 -0.04 -34.23 -5.06
C LYS A 257 -0.91 -34.81 -3.94
N GLY A 258 -0.60 -34.51 -2.68
CA GLY A 258 -1.36 -34.98 -1.52
C GLY A 258 -2.82 -34.50 -1.54
N CYS A 259 -3.08 -33.28 -1.98
CA CYS A 259 -4.43 -32.74 -2.13
C CYS A 259 -5.23 -33.51 -3.21
N ARG A 260 -4.66 -33.70 -4.41
CA ARG A 260 -5.31 -34.36 -5.56
C ARG A 260 -5.58 -35.83 -5.31
N THR A 261 -4.78 -36.50 -4.48
CA THR A 261 -4.93 -37.93 -4.14
C THR A 261 -5.64 -38.17 -2.82
N ALA A 262 -6.13 -37.12 -2.14
CA ALA A 262 -6.63 -37.19 -0.76
C ALA A 262 -5.60 -37.74 0.25
N GLY A 263 -4.31 -37.74 -0.09
CA GLY A 263 -3.21 -38.24 0.72
C GLY A 263 -2.84 -37.33 1.91
N ILE A 264 -3.22 -36.04 1.87
CA ILE A 264 -2.97 -35.07 2.94
C ILE A 264 -4.27 -34.43 3.42
N GLY A 265 -4.42 -34.19 4.72
CA GLY A 265 -5.53 -33.42 5.27
C GLY A 265 -5.35 -31.90 5.08
N CYS A 266 -6.44 -31.12 4.96
CA CYS A 266 -6.35 -29.66 4.76
C CYS A 266 -5.62 -28.94 5.92
N LEU A 267 -5.81 -29.38 7.17
CA LEU A 267 -5.08 -28.81 8.31
C LEU A 267 -3.58 -29.14 8.24
N GLU A 268 -3.23 -30.36 7.91
CA GLU A 268 -1.85 -30.81 7.74
C GLU A 268 -1.16 -30.05 6.60
N CYS A 269 -1.85 -29.90 5.46
CA CYS A 269 -1.40 -29.08 4.32
C CYS A 269 -1.11 -27.65 4.77
N LYS A 270 -2.03 -26.97 5.47
CA LYS A 270 -1.85 -25.61 5.94
C LYS A 270 -0.67 -25.43 6.90
N LYS A 271 -0.36 -26.44 7.74
CA LYS A 271 0.78 -26.37 8.67
C LYS A 271 2.12 -26.16 7.95
N VAL A 272 2.28 -26.72 6.74
CA VAL A 272 3.49 -26.49 5.92
C VAL A 272 3.67 -25.01 5.65
N MET A 273 2.63 -24.33 5.18
CA MET A 273 2.66 -22.88 4.87
C MET A 273 2.77 -22.03 6.15
N ILE A 274 2.02 -22.37 7.22
CA ILE A 274 1.99 -21.61 8.47
C ILE A 274 3.39 -21.46 9.06
N LYS A 275 4.20 -22.53 9.01
CA LYS A 275 5.59 -22.50 9.46
C LYS A 275 6.37 -21.36 8.77
N HIS A 276 6.30 -21.27 7.47
CA HIS A 276 7.03 -20.26 6.69
C HIS A 276 6.50 -18.84 6.94
N VAL A 277 5.18 -18.67 7.11
CA VAL A 277 4.60 -17.37 7.48
C VAL A 277 5.12 -16.90 8.84
N VAL A 278 5.17 -17.79 9.83
CA VAL A 278 5.68 -17.47 11.17
C VAL A 278 7.19 -17.16 11.10
N GLU A 279 7.96 -17.94 10.37
CA GLU A 279 9.40 -17.73 10.17
C GLU A 279 9.70 -16.38 9.51
N GLU A 280 8.93 -16.00 8.49
CA GLU A 280 9.09 -14.70 7.82
C GLU A 280 8.73 -13.54 8.75
N LEU A 281 7.67 -13.64 9.53
CA LEU A 281 7.21 -12.56 10.39
C LEU A 281 8.03 -12.41 11.68
N ALA A 282 8.69 -13.45 12.15
CA ALA A 282 9.44 -13.43 13.41
C ALA A 282 10.47 -12.27 13.50
N PRO A 283 11.37 -12.03 12.53
CA PRO A 283 12.32 -10.92 12.59
C PRO A 283 11.63 -9.55 12.51
N ILE A 284 10.51 -9.43 11.77
CA ILE A 284 9.72 -8.22 11.66
C ILE A 284 9.10 -7.90 13.02
N GLN A 285 8.49 -8.89 13.66
CA GLN A 285 7.85 -8.76 14.98
C GLN A 285 8.88 -8.41 16.07
N GLN A 286 10.07 -9.01 16.02
CA GLN A 286 11.14 -8.68 16.96
C GLN A 286 11.56 -7.22 16.86
N LYS A 287 11.77 -6.70 15.64
CA LYS A 287 12.09 -5.28 15.41
C LYS A 287 10.94 -4.38 15.84
N ARG A 288 9.71 -4.75 15.51
CA ARG A 288 8.51 -4.01 15.89
C ARG A 288 8.38 -3.89 17.40
N ALA A 289 8.53 -4.99 18.13
CA ALA A 289 8.48 -5.00 19.60
C ALA A 289 9.59 -4.14 20.23
N ALA A 290 10.75 -4.02 19.60
CA ALA A 290 11.81 -3.12 20.04
C ALA A 290 11.42 -1.63 19.86
N LEU A 291 10.79 -1.29 18.73
CA LEU A 291 10.32 0.07 18.43
C LEU A 291 9.11 0.46 19.31
N GLU A 292 8.23 -0.47 19.64
CA GLU A 292 7.10 -0.23 20.58
C GLU A 292 7.56 0.21 21.96
N LYS A 293 8.73 -0.26 22.39
CA LYS A 293 9.35 0.19 23.65
C LYS A 293 9.99 1.59 23.56
N ARG A 294 10.22 2.07 22.32
CA ARG A 294 10.91 3.34 22.05
C ARG A 294 10.19 4.13 20.95
N PRO A 295 8.90 4.51 21.18
CA PRO A 295 8.08 5.16 20.15
C PRO A 295 8.67 6.49 19.67
N GLY A 296 9.44 7.19 20.49
CA GLY A 296 10.15 8.40 20.11
C GLY A 296 11.11 8.22 18.93
N GLU A 297 11.70 7.03 18.74
CA GLU A 297 12.56 6.77 17.56
C GLU A 297 11.76 6.85 16.25
N VAL A 298 10.52 6.37 16.24
CA VAL A 298 9.64 6.44 15.05
C VAL A 298 9.24 7.89 14.77
N GLU A 299 8.95 8.65 15.82
CA GLU A 299 8.63 10.09 15.73
C GLU A 299 9.81 10.90 15.20
N GLU A 300 11.02 10.61 15.66
CA GLU A 300 12.26 11.24 15.16
C GLU A 300 12.51 10.94 13.69
N VAL A 301 12.30 9.70 13.24
CA VAL A 301 12.39 9.33 11.83
C VAL A 301 11.39 10.11 10.99
N LEU A 302 10.12 10.18 11.41
CA LEU A 302 9.09 10.94 10.71
C LEU A 302 9.42 12.44 10.70
N ALA A 303 9.91 12.99 11.82
CA ALA A 303 10.30 14.40 11.93
C ALA A 303 11.48 14.73 11.01
N ALA A 304 12.48 13.88 10.93
CA ALA A 304 13.61 14.04 10.01
C ALA A 304 13.15 13.96 8.54
N GLY A 305 12.34 12.96 8.20
CA GLY A 305 11.77 12.82 6.86
C GLY A 305 10.86 14.01 6.47
N ASN A 306 10.06 14.52 7.42
CA ASN A 306 9.25 15.72 7.18
C ASN A 306 10.14 16.93 6.81
N ARG A 307 11.27 17.15 7.50
CA ARG A 307 12.20 18.26 7.15
C ARG A 307 12.77 18.09 5.76
N THR A 308 13.22 16.91 5.39
CA THR A 308 13.77 16.64 4.05
C THR A 308 12.71 16.80 2.96
N ALA A 309 11.51 16.25 3.19
CA ALA A 309 10.38 16.39 2.27
C ALA A 309 9.93 17.85 2.12
N GLN A 310 9.87 18.60 3.25
CA GLN A 310 9.54 20.03 3.26
C GLN A 310 10.51 20.87 2.44
N GLN A 311 11.81 20.63 2.59
CA GLN A 311 12.81 21.34 1.80
C GLN A 311 12.57 21.14 0.29
N LYS A 312 12.40 19.89 -0.14
CA LYS A 312 12.14 19.58 -1.55
C LYS A 312 10.82 20.16 -2.05
N ALA A 313 9.78 20.10 -1.23
CA ALA A 313 8.47 20.70 -1.55
C ALA A 313 8.56 22.21 -1.71
N SER A 314 9.29 22.90 -0.83
CA SER A 314 9.49 24.35 -0.91
C SER A 314 10.25 24.77 -2.19
N GLU A 315 11.28 24.01 -2.60
CA GLU A 315 11.99 24.23 -3.87
C GLU A 315 11.03 24.11 -5.07
N THR A 316 10.24 23.02 -5.10
CA THR A 316 9.27 22.79 -6.18
C THR A 316 8.20 23.88 -6.22
N MET A 317 7.66 24.29 -5.06
CA MET A 317 6.64 25.34 -5.00
C MET A 317 7.17 26.72 -5.35
N ALA A 318 8.43 27.03 -5.04
CA ALA A 318 9.05 28.27 -5.51
C ALA A 318 9.04 28.34 -7.04
N GLU A 319 9.40 27.25 -7.72
CA GLU A 319 9.38 27.14 -9.18
C GLU A 319 7.95 27.20 -9.75
N VAL A 320 6.98 26.57 -9.07
CA VAL A 320 5.56 26.64 -9.45
C VAL A 320 5.03 28.06 -9.35
N ARG A 321 5.27 28.75 -8.21
CA ARG A 321 4.82 30.14 -8.00
C ARG A 321 5.43 31.08 -9.02
N GLU A 322 6.75 31.01 -9.25
CA GLU A 322 7.41 31.77 -10.29
C GLU A 322 6.78 31.54 -11.67
N THR A 323 6.47 30.26 -11.98
CA THR A 323 5.86 29.91 -13.26
C THR A 323 4.44 30.48 -13.43
N LEU A 324 3.70 30.64 -12.34
CA LEU A 324 2.34 31.18 -12.33
C LEU A 324 2.28 32.70 -12.08
N GLY A 325 3.42 33.34 -11.78
CA GLY A 325 3.47 34.77 -11.44
C GLY A 325 2.92 35.09 -10.04
N LEU A 326 3.05 34.17 -9.09
CA LEU A 326 2.59 34.30 -7.70
C LEU A 326 3.75 34.63 -6.75
#